data_0ebff528547531819236eb630fc4b28b
#
_entry.id   0ebff528547531819236eb630fc4b28b
#
_cell.length_a   1.000
_cell.length_b   1.000
_cell.length_c   1.000
_cell.angle_alpha   90.00
_cell.angle_beta   90.00
_cell.angle_gamma   90.00
#
_symmetry.space_group_name_H-M   'P 1'
#
loop_
_entity.id
_entity.type
_entity.pdbx_description
1 polymer ?
#
loop_
_entity_poly.entity_id
_entity_poly.type
_entity_poly.pdbx_seq_one_letter_code
_entity_poly.pdbx_strand_id
1 'polypeptide(L)'
;MASPDRHFANAAIFTHSTGLTPNSGDAALYIKSDNKAYIKDSAGTEAAVGGGGTKTYAVFNANDNQPPATNFATLDTRNSIAILDFDDTTDESAIFLGIIPEAAVLGSGLKIRLIWTATTATSGDCVWDAALERMNTDIDTDSFDTAASVTTTTNGTSGVPNYSEITLTTIDSVVAGDGFRLKITRDANNASDTMTGDAELIAVEVRSAA
;
A
#
# COMPACT_ATOMS: atom_id res chain seq x y z
N MET A 1 37.76 -37.94 -16.33
CA MET A 1 38.49 -36.68 -16.02
C MET A 1 37.61 -35.86 -15.10
N ALA A 2 38.05 -35.66 -13.86
CA ALA A 2 37.31 -34.81 -12.89
C ALA A 2 37.44 -33.35 -13.35
N SER A 3 36.30 -32.63 -13.41
CA SER A 3 36.29 -31.19 -13.63
C SER A 3 37.06 -30.51 -12.49
N PRO A 4 37.97 -29.58 -12.74
CA PRO A 4 38.66 -28.90 -11.69
C PRO A 4 37.64 -28.04 -10.91
N ASP A 5 37.56 -28.30 -9.61
CA ASP A 5 36.86 -27.42 -8.65
C ASP A 5 37.39 -25.99 -8.80
N ARG A 6 36.61 -25.13 -9.42
CA ARG A 6 36.91 -23.68 -9.44
C ARG A 6 36.41 -23.08 -8.15
N HIS A 7 37.29 -23.09 -7.14
CA HIS A 7 37.08 -22.26 -5.96
C HIS A 7 37.21 -20.79 -6.38
N PHE A 8 36.07 -20.07 -6.44
CA PHE A 8 36.09 -18.62 -6.55
C PHE A 8 36.37 -18.06 -5.15
N ALA A 9 37.57 -17.53 -4.94
CA ALA A 9 38.01 -17.11 -3.63
C ALA A 9 37.21 -15.95 -3.03
N ASN A 10 36.57 -15.06 -3.84
CA ASN A 10 35.91 -13.86 -3.32
C ASN A 10 34.71 -13.32 -4.09
N ALA A 11 34.37 -13.79 -5.28
CA ALA A 11 33.16 -13.35 -6.00
C ALA A 11 32.74 -14.33 -7.11
N ALA A 12 31.45 -14.56 -7.26
CA ALA A 12 30.87 -15.14 -8.47
C ALA A 12 30.48 -13.97 -9.41
N ILE A 13 31.08 -13.92 -10.60
CA ILE A 13 30.71 -12.94 -11.62
C ILE A 13 29.67 -13.60 -12.53
N PHE A 14 28.45 -13.06 -12.52
CA PHE A 14 27.39 -13.48 -13.44
C PHE A 14 27.38 -12.52 -14.63
N THR A 15 27.52 -13.05 -15.84
CA THR A 15 27.36 -12.25 -17.06
C THR A 15 25.89 -12.21 -17.47
N HIS A 16 25.49 -11.12 -18.11
CA HIS A 16 24.17 -11.00 -18.74
C HIS A 16 24.00 -12.15 -19.74
N SER A 17 22.92 -12.92 -19.54
CA SER A 17 22.57 -14.02 -20.45
C SER A 17 21.11 -13.92 -20.85
N THR A 18 20.85 -14.06 -22.14
CA THR A 18 19.50 -14.21 -22.70
C THR A 18 19.31 -15.63 -23.19
N GLY A 19 18.15 -16.23 -22.95
CA GLY A 19 17.77 -17.50 -23.56
C GLY A 19 18.24 -18.77 -22.84
N LEU A 20 18.70 -18.67 -21.57
CA LEU A 20 18.93 -19.87 -20.76
C LEU A 20 17.62 -20.64 -20.55
N THR A 21 17.63 -21.92 -20.92
CA THR A 21 16.53 -22.85 -20.61
C THR A 21 17.13 -23.97 -19.76
N PRO A 22 16.84 -24.04 -18.46
CA PRO A 22 17.30 -25.13 -17.62
C PRO A 22 16.73 -26.48 -18.08
N ASN A 23 17.46 -27.57 -17.80
CA ASN A 23 16.93 -28.91 -18.01
C ASN A 23 15.79 -29.20 -17.02
N SER A 24 15.00 -30.24 -17.31
CA SER A 24 13.93 -30.68 -16.41
C SER A 24 14.48 -30.95 -14.99
N GLY A 25 13.93 -30.28 -14.00
CA GLY A 25 14.36 -30.38 -12.60
C GLY A 25 15.44 -29.38 -12.17
N ASP A 26 16.03 -28.65 -13.10
CA ASP A 26 17.06 -27.62 -12.82
C ASP A 26 16.45 -26.21 -12.78
N ALA A 27 17.20 -25.26 -12.19
CA ALA A 27 16.94 -23.85 -12.27
C ALA A 27 18.21 -23.08 -12.63
N ALA A 28 18.09 -22.02 -13.40
CA ALA A 28 19.21 -21.14 -13.75
C ALA A 28 19.13 -19.82 -13.01
N LEU A 29 20.25 -19.40 -12.38
CA LEU A 29 20.45 -18.06 -11.82
C LEU A 29 21.24 -17.23 -12.82
N TYR A 30 20.79 -16.03 -13.14
CA TYR A 30 21.44 -15.14 -14.11
C TYR A 30 21.11 -13.67 -13.86
N ILE A 31 21.87 -12.78 -14.48
CA ILE A 31 21.64 -11.33 -14.42
C ILE A 31 21.03 -10.86 -15.73
N LYS A 32 19.99 -10.04 -15.68
CA LYS A 32 19.40 -9.36 -16.86
C LYS A 32 20.03 -7.99 -17.11
N SER A 33 19.64 -7.36 -18.22
CA SER A 33 20.10 -6.03 -18.63
C SER A 33 19.74 -4.91 -17.65
N ASP A 34 18.80 -5.15 -16.75
CA ASP A 34 18.43 -4.25 -15.65
C ASP A 34 19.33 -4.39 -14.40
N ASN A 35 20.41 -5.18 -14.52
CA ASN A 35 21.36 -5.52 -13.46
C ASN A 35 20.74 -6.24 -12.23
N LYS A 36 19.56 -6.87 -12.40
CA LYS A 36 18.94 -7.68 -11.36
C LYS A 36 19.21 -9.17 -11.59
N ALA A 37 19.30 -9.92 -10.48
CA ALA A 37 19.41 -11.37 -10.52
C ALA A 37 18.03 -12.01 -10.70
N TYR A 38 17.95 -13.06 -11.51
CA TYR A 38 16.73 -13.82 -11.78
C TYR A 38 16.99 -15.31 -11.64
N ILE A 39 15.99 -16.03 -11.19
CA ILE A 39 15.91 -17.48 -11.27
C ILE A 39 14.89 -17.85 -12.35
N LYS A 40 15.26 -18.77 -13.25
CA LYS A 40 14.38 -19.34 -14.24
C LYS A 40 14.28 -20.83 -14.02
N ASP A 41 13.06 -21.37 -13.94
CA ASP A 41 12.83 -22.81 -13.85
C ASP A 41 12.84 -23.50 -15.22
N SER A 42 12.76 -24.82 -15.22
CA SER A 42 12.73 -25.63 -16.44
C SER A 42 11.44 -25.48 -17.27
N ALA A 43 10.39 -24.90 -16.70
CA ALA A 43 9.15 -24.56 -17.39
C ALA A 43 9.22 -23.20 -18.08
N GLY A 44 10.33 -22.44 -17.87
CA GLY A 44 10.53 -21.13 -18.44
C GLY A 44 10.01 -19.98 -17.58
N THR A 45 9.49 -20.26 -16.39
CA THR A 45 9.01 -19.24 -15.45
C THR A 45 10.18 -18.51 -14.83
N GLU A 46 10.16 -17.19 -14.86
CA GLU A 46 11.19 -16.34 -14.30
C GLU A 46 10.71 -15.59 -13.05
N ALA A 47 11.57 -15.55 -12.02
CA ALA A 47 11.36 -14.74 -10.83
C ALA A 47 12.61 -13.95 -10.50
N ALA A 48 12.47 -12.68 -10.16
CA ALA A 48 13.60 -11.87 -9.69
C ALA A 48 14.06 -12.35 -8.31
N VAL A 49 15.37 -12.53 -8.14
CA VAL A 49 15.96 -12.86 -6.84
C VAL A 49 15.91 -11.59 -5.97
N GLY A 50 15.19 -11.66 -4.87
CA GLY A 50 14.93 -10.49 -4.03
C GLY A 50 13.86 -9.55 -4.62
N GLY A 51 13.25 -9.89 -5.74
CA GLY A 51 12.05 -9.26 -6.26
C GLY A 51 10.90 -9.63 -5.33
N GLY A 52 10.71 -8.83 -4.32
CA GLY A 52 9.64 -9.04 -3.36
C GLY A 52 8.30 -8.80 -4.01
N GLY A 53 7.34 -9.64 -3.69
CA GLY A 53 5.94 -9.24 -3.76
C GLY A 53 5.73 -7.93 -2.95
N THR A 54 4.55 -7.37 -3.05
CA THR A 54 4.15 -6.18 -2.29
C THR A 54 4.55 -6.33 -0.81
N LYS A 55 5.32 -5.36 -0.30
CA LYS A 55 5.77 -5.33 1.10
C LYS A 55 4.86 -4.42 1.90
N THR A 56 4.36 -4.89 3.02
CA THR A 56 3.65 -4.06 4.00
C THR A 56 4.66 -3.22 4.78
N TYR A 57 4.45 -1.91 4.83
CA TYR A 57 5.28 -0.96 5.56
C TYR A 57 4.66 -0.55 6.90
N ALA A 58 3.35 -0.35 6.93
CA ALA A 58 2.61 -0.05 8.15
C ALA A 58 1.19 -0.61 8.06
N VAL A 59 0.60 -0.87 9.23
CA VAL A 59 -0.82 -1.21 9.38
C VAL A 59 -1.38 -0.39 10.53
N PHE A 60 -2.49 0.27 10.31
CA PHE A 60 -3.21 1.06 11.30
C PHE A 60 -4.62 0.50 11.49
N ASN A 61 -5.11 0.57 12.70
CA ASN A 61 -6.49 0.30 13.08
C ASN A 61 -7.19 1.60 13.51
N ALA A 62 -8.48 1.56 13.80
CA ALA A 62 -9.25 2.74 14.18
C ALA A 62 -8.69 3.49 15.41
N ASN A 63 -8.08 2.78 16.36
CA ASN A 63 -7.54 3.40 17.58
C ASN A 63 -6.22 4.15 17.34
N ASP A 64 -5.58 3.96 16.20
CA ASP A 64 -4.35 4.69 15.83
C ASP A 64 -4.65 6.06 15.22
N ASN A 65 -5.94 6.40 15.05
CA ASN A 65 -6.36 7.68 14.48
C ASN A 65 -5.98 8.86 15.38
N GLN A 66 -5.40 9.89 14.76
CA GLN A 66 -5.16 11.21 15.34
C GLN A 66 -6.06 12.21 14.60
N PRO A 67 -7.31 12.41 15.06
CA PRO A 67 -8.32 13.13 14.28
C PRO A 67 -7.90 14.59 14.04
N PRO A 68 -8.22 15.17 12.86
CA PRO A 68 -8.08 16.59 12.62
C PRO A 68 -9.03 17.37 13.56
N ALA A 69 -8.83 18.70 13.65
CA ALA A 69 -9.62 19.55 14.53
C ALA A 69 -11.11 19.64 14.14
N THR A 70 -11.42 19.43 12.87
CA THR A 70 -12.78 19.51 12.31
C THR A 70 -12.96 18.43 11.25
N ASN A 71 -14.20 18.04 10.97
CA ASN A 71 -14.56 17.07 9.93
C ASN A 71 -13.76 15.77 10.07
N PHE A 72 -13.84 15.18 11.24
CA PHE A 72 -13.14 13.94 11.59
C PHE A 72 -14.11 12.76 11.66
N ALA A 73 -13.65 11.62 11.19
CA ALA A 73 -14.36 10.37 11.34
C ALA A 73 -14.51 9.99 12.82
N THR A 74 -15.68 9.51 13.20
CA THR A 74 -16.04 9.22 14.60
C THR A 74 -15.62 7.80 14.99
N LEU A 75 -14.91 7.67 16.13
CA LEU A 75 -14.57 6.34 16.67
C LEU A 75 -15.82 5.66 17.24
N ASP A 76 -16.12 4.47 16.76
CA ASP A 76 -17.21 3.62 17.22
C ASP A 76 -16.77 2.14 17.24
N THR A 77 -17.70 1.24 17.47
CA THR A 77 -17.49 -0.21 17.48
C THR A 77 -18.57 -0.96 16.73
N ARG A 78 -18.17 -1.91 15.89
CA ARG A 78 -19.06 -2.88 15.28
C ARG A 78 -18.67 -4.28 15.70
N ASN A 79 -19.56 -5.01 16.36
CA ASN A 79 -19.30 -6.37 16.88
C ASN A 79 -17.97 -6.45 17.68
N SER A 80 -17.74 -5.44 18.54
CA SER A 80 -16.51 -5.31 19.35
C SER A 80 -15.21 -5.06 18.54
N ILE A 81 -15.32 -4.72 17.28
CA ILE A 81 -14.21 -4.25 16.45
C ILE A 81 -14.26 -2.73 16.44
N ALA A 82 -13.17 -2.07 16.80
CA ALA A 82 -13.05 -0.61 16.68
C ALA A 82 -13.07 -0.21 15.19
N ILE A 83 -13.88 0.78 14.87
CA ILE A 83 -14.07 1.32 13.53
C ILE A 83 -14.05 2.84 13.57
N LEU A 84 -13.84 3.48 12.42
CA LEU A 84 -14.05 4.91 12.22
C LEU A 84 -15.20 5.09 11.25
N ASP A 85 -16.28 5.73 11.74
CA ASP A 85 -17.42 6.11 10.93
C ASP A 85 -17.14 7.39 10.16
N PHE A 86 -17.34 7.35 8.85
CA PHE A 86 -17.25 8.47 7.92
C PHE A 86 -18.64 8.77 7.39
N ASP A 87 -19.13 9.98 7.63
CA ASP A 87 -20.44 10.48 7.22
C ASP A 87 -20.63 10.42 5.69
N ASP A 88 -21.88 10.23 5.25
CA ASP A 88 -22.24 10.14 3.82
C ASP A 88 -22.57 11.49 3.16
N THR A 89 -22.52 12.57 3.92
CA THR A 89 -22.90 13.92 3.47
C THR A 89 -21.82 14.98 3.70
N THR A 90 -20.83 14.63 4.52
CA THR A 90 -19.74 15.53 4.91
C THR A 90 -18.41 14.84 4.65
N ASP A 91 -17.47 15.54 4.01
CA ASP A 91 -16.12 15.04 3.86
C ASP A 91 -15.43 14.95 5.21
N GLU A 92 -15.21 13.74 5.68
CA GLU A 92 -14.54 13.48 6.95
C GLU A 92 -13.19 12.81 6.74
N SER A 93 -12.28 13.04 7.70
CA SER A 93 -10.91 12.52 7.60
C SER A 93 -10.47 11.81 8.87
N ALA A 94 -9.56 10.85 8.70
CA ALA A 94 -8.75 10.23 9.73
C ALA A 94 -7.27 10.43 9.39
N ILE A 95 -6.42 10.64 10.41
CA ILE A 95 -4.98 10.82 10.24
C ILE A 95 -4.24 9.76 11.04
N PHE A 96 -3.26 9.13 10.40
CA PHE A 96 -2.42 8.08 10.98
C PHE A 96 -0.96 8.49 10.93
N LEU A 97 -0.24 8.28 12.04
CA LEU A 97 1.17 8.59 12.17
C LEU A 97 2.01 7.31 12.02
N GLY A 98 3.05 7.35 11.20
CA GLY A 98 3.92 6.20 11.00
C GLY A 98 5.36 6.59 10.67
N ILE A 99 6.19 5.56 10.50
CA ILE A 99 7.58 5.68 10.05
C ILE A 99 7.76 4.78 8.82
N ILE A 100 8.37 5.30 7.77
CA ILE A 100 8.74 4.50 6.61
C ILE A 100 9.91 3.57 7.00
N PRO A 101 9.79 2.25 6.80
CA PRO A 101 10.89 1.34 7.13
C PRO A 101 12.17 1.66 6.36
N GLU A 102 13.34 1.46 6.99
CA GLU A 102 14.66 1.67 6.37
C GLU A 102 14.88 0.87 5.07
N ALA A 103 14.21 -0.27 4.93
CA ALA A 103 14.29 -1.12 3.74
C ALA A 103 13.19 -0.82 2.71
N ALA A 104 12.48 0.31 2.83
CA ALA A 104 11.40 0.66 1.92
C ALA A 104 11.93 1.02 0.52
N VAL A 105 11.20 0.59 -0.51
CA VAL A 105 11.44 0.96 -1.90
C VAL A 105 10.27 1.85 -2.34
N LEU A 106 10.54 3.12 -2.59
CA LEU A 106 9.54 4.17 -2.80
C LEU A 106 9.48 4.70 -4.24
N GLY A 107 10.36 4.21 -5.13
CA GLY A 107 10.46 4.74 -6.50
C GLY A 107 9.21 4.65 -7.37
N SER A 108 8.25 3.80 -6.99
CA SER A 108 6.94 3.69 -7.64
C SER A 108 5.81 4.29 -6.80
N GLY A 109 6.14 4.98 -5.70
CA GLY A 109 5.17 5.48 -4.72
C GLY A 109 4.73 4.42 -3.72
N LEU A 110 3.55 4.62 -3.16
CA LEU A 110 2.94 3.74 -2.15
C LEU A 110 1.57 3.27 -2.61
N LYS A 111 1.12 2.14 -2.09
CA LYS A 111 -0.26 1.68 -2.16
C LYS A 111 -0.88 1.74 -0.78
N ILE A 112 -2.03 2.37 -0.69
CA ILE A 112 -2.83 2.46 0.52
C ILE A 112 -4.03 1.55 0.33
N ARG A 113 -4.11 0.49 1.12
CA ARG A 113 -5.24 -0.43 1.10
C ARG A 113 -6.13 -0.17 2.30
N LEU A 114 -7.39 0.07 2.05
CA LEU A 114 -8.42 0.27 3.06
C LEU A 114 -9.25 -1.01 3.20
N ILE A 115 -9.56 -1.37 4.44
CA ILE A 115 -10.56 -2.38 4.78
C ILE A 115 -11.69 -1.65 5.48
N TRP A 116 -12.87 -1.67 4.89
CA TRP A 116 -14.03 -0.93 5.38
C TRP A 116 -15.34 -1.67 5.11
N THR A 117 -16.40 -1.27 5.77
CA THR A 117 -17.75 -1.79 5.54
C THR A 117 -18.76 -0.66 5.52
N ALA A 118 -19.95 -0.90 4.98
CA ALA A 118 -21.07 0.04 5.10
C ALA A 118 -21.87 -0.24 6.36
N THR A 119 -22.32 0.81 7.06
CA THR A 119 -23.18 0.71 8.24
C THR A 119 -24.48 -0.02 7.92
N THR A 120 -25.16 0.40 6.85
CA THR A 120 -26.45 -0.16 6.43
C THR A 120 -26.56 -0.36 4.92
N ALA A 121 -25.77 0.34 4.12
CA ALA A 121 -25.87 0.32 2.66
C ALA A 121 -25.56 -1.05 2.07
N THR A 122 -26.29 -1.38 1.01
CA THR A 122 -26.13 -2.60 0.20
C THR A 122 -25.89 -2.28 -1.28
N SER A 123 -25.71 -1.01 -1.62
CA SER A 123 -25.45 -0.51 -2.98
C SER A 123 -24.85 0.89 -2.93
N GLY A 124 -24.37 1.36 -4.06
CA GLY A 124 -23.72 2.64 -4.21
C GLY A 124 -22.20 2.54 -4.16
N ASP A 125 -21.54 3.61 -4.51
CA ASP A 125 -20.10 3.74 -4.56
C ASP A 125 -19.63 4.66 -3.43
N CYS A 126 -18.50 4.36 -2.82
CA CYS A 126 -17.82 5.19 -1.84
C CYS A 126 -16.51 5.70 -2.46
N VAL A 127 -16.24 7.00 -2.33
CA VAL A 127 -15.03 7.64 -2.81
C VAL A 127 -14.06 7.86 -1.65
N TRP A 128 -12.88 7.27 -1.76
CA TRP A 128 -11.83 7.39 -0.79
C TRP A 128 -10.63 8.14 -1.35
N ASP A 129 -10.14 9.10 -0.60
CA ASP A 129 -8.91 9.84 -0.86
C ASP A 129 -7.82 9.45 0.15
N ALA A 130 -6.59 9.45 -0.33
CA ALA A 130 -5.41 9.35 0.53
C ALA A 130 -4.40 10.44 0.18
N ALA A 131 -3.80 11.05 1.19
CA ALA A 131 -2.72 12.03 1.06
C ALA A 131 -1.66 11.77 2.12
N LEU A 132 -0.39 11.97 1.77
CA LEU A 132 0.73 11.77 2.67
C LEU A 132 1.45 13.09 2.92
N GLU A 133 1.98 13.25 4.12
CA GLU A 133 2.83 14.36 4.55
C GLU A 133 4.08 13.79 5.19
N ARG A 134 5.24 14.26 4.76
CA ARG A 134 6.53 13.94 5.36
C ARG A 134 6.79 14.80 6.59
N MET A 135 7.14 14.20 7.70
CA MET A 135 7.49 14.92 8.93
C MET A 135 8.98 15.30 8.92
N ASN A 136 9.35 16.32 8.17
CA ASN A 136 10.76 16.73 8.00
C ASN A 136 11.01 18.21 8.28
N THR A 137 9.96 19.00 8.49
CA THR A 137 10.03 20.43 8.77
C THR A 137 9.26 20.77 10.04
N ASP A 138 8.82 22.00 10.18
CA ASP A 138 7.97 22.43 11.30
C ASP A 138 6.57 21.87 11.11
N ILE A 139 6.18 20.92 11.96
CA ILE A 139 4.88 20.24 11.89
C ILE A 139 3.68 21.18 12.04
N ASP A 140 3.87 22.39 12.55
CA ASP A 140 2.81 23.39 12.65
C ASP A 140 2.52 24.07 11.29
N THR A 141 3.44 23.98 10.34
CA THR A 141 3.36 24.67 9.04
C THR A 141 3.38 23.73 7.85
N ASP A 142 3.68 22.48 8.07
CA ASP A 142 3.72 21.46 7.01
C ASP A 142 2.31 21.09 6.52
N SER A 143 2.21 20.45 5.34
CA SER A 143 0.94 20.14 4.71
C SER A 143 0.98 18.84 3.94
N PHE A 144 -0.18 18.18 3.85
CA PHE A 144 -0.34 17.00 3.01
C PHE A 144 -0.11 17.31 1.52
N ASP A 145 0.61 16.42 0.84
CA ASP A 145 0.76 16.46 -0.62
C ASP A 145 -0.58 16.18 -1.31
N THR A 146 -0.59 16.28 -2.63
CA THR A 146 -1.78 16.06 -3.47
C THR A 146 -2.38 14.67 -3.21
N ALA A 147 -3.67 14.65 -2.88
CA ALA A 147 -4.40 13.41 -2.67
C ALA A 147 -4.57 12.61 -3.97
N ALA A 148 -4.62 11.29 -3.83
CA ALA A 148 -5.09 10.38 -4.86
C ALA A 148 -6.38 9.71 -4.40
N SER A 149 -7.27 9.40 -5.36
CA SER A 149 -8.62 8.93 -5.10
C SER A 149 -8.86 7.52 -5.66
N VAL A 150 -9.80 6.80 -5.04
CA VAL A 150 -10.39 5.56 -5.58
C VAL A 150 -11.90 5.54 -5.32
N THR A 151 -12.66 5.11 -6.30
CA THR A 151 -14.09 4.82 -6.14
C THR A 151 -14.27 3.31 -6.01
N THR A 152 -15.00 2.86 -5.00
CA THR A 152 -15.24 1.44 -4.74
C THR A 152 -16.72 1.19 -4.50
N THR A 153 -17.31 0.29 -5.27
CA THR A 153 -18.71 -0.14 -5.08
C THR A 153 -18.83 -0.93 -3.77
N THR A 154 -19.78 -0.58 -2.93
CA THR A 154 -20.03 -1.27 -1.66
C THR A 154 -20.53 -2.69 -1.89
N ASN A 155 -20.24 -3.59 -0.94
CA ASN A 155 -20.76 -4.95 -0.98
C ASN A 155 -22.30 -4.97 -0.91
N GLY A 156 -22.90 -5.89 -1.65
CA GLY A 156 -24.37 -6.09 -1.64
C GLY A 156 -24.95 -6.51 -0.29
N THR A 157 -24.12 -6.68 0.74
CA THR A 157 -24.50 -7.02 2.09
C THR A 157 -23.80 -6.10 3.07
N SER A 158 -24.56 -5.33 3.87
CA SER A 158 -24.02 -4.48 4.94
C SER A 158 -23.18 -5.30 5.93
N GLY A 159 -22.07 -4.75 6.38
CA GLY A 159 -21.17 -5.41 7.32
C GLY A 159 -20.18 -6.40 6.68
N VAL A 160 -20.31 -6.71 5.40
CA VAL A 160 -19.28 -7.47 4.67
C VAL A 160 -18.14 -6.52 4.27
N PRO A 161 -16.87 -6.87 4.54
CA PRO A 161 -15.75 -5.99 4.23
C PRO A 161 -15.59 -5.71 2.73
N ASN A 162 -15.34 -4.45 2.42
CA ASN A 162 -14.88 -3.94 1.13
C ASN A 162 -13.38 -3.69 1.20
N TYR A 163 -12.72 -3.71 0.06
CA TYR A 163 -11.31 -3.45 -0.09
C TYR A 163 -11.11 -2.38 -1.16
N SER A 164 -10.56 -1.24 -0.75
CA SER A 164 -10.16 -0.16 -1.66
C SER A 164 -8.64 -0.07 -1.71
N GLU A 165 -8.06 0.17 -2.88
CA GLU A 165 -6.62 0.35 -3.03
C GLU A 165 -6.33 1.65 -3.78
N ILE A 166 -5.66 2.59 -3.13
CA ILE A 166 -5.25 3.88 -3.67
C ILE A 166 -3.75 3.81 -3.98
N THR A 167 -3.35 4.20 -5.19
CA THR A 167 -1.94 4.35 -5.54
C THR A 167 -1.52 5.80 -5.38
N LEU A 168 -0.66 6.07 -4.38
CA LEU A 168 -0.04 7.36 -4.15
C LEU A 168 1.26 7.43 -4.95
N THR A 169 1.27 8.23 -6.01
CA THR A 169 2.49 8.54 -6.78
C THR A 169 3.17 9.81 -6.26
N THR A 170 2.42 10.71 -5.62
CA THR A 170 2.91 11.88 -4.89
C THR A 170 2.95 11.52 -3.40
N ILE A 171 4.12 11.52 -2.82
CA ILE A 171 4.39 11.06 -1.44
C ILE A 171 5.23 12.05 -0.67
N ASP A 172 5.13 13.35 -0.99
CA ASP A 172 5.84 14.44 -0.33
C ASP A 172 7.35 14.21 -0.20
N SER A 173 7.95 13.60 -1.21
CA SER A 173 9.37 13.28 -1.23
C SER A 173 9.87 12.47 -0.02
N VAL A 174 8.99 11.71 0.66
CA VAL A 174 9.34 10.86 1.80
C VAL A 174 10.41 9.85 1.41
N VAL A 175 11.36 9.61 2.30
CA VAL A 175 12.41 8.62 2.12
C VAL A 175 12.37 7.55 3.23
N ALA A 176 13.12 6.47 3.06
CA ALA A 176 13.24 5.43 4.07
C ALA A 176 13.77 6.03 5.39
N GLY A 177 13.17 5.67 6.52
CA GLY A 177 13.46 6.17 7.85
C GLY A 177 12.66 7.42 8.26
N ASP A 178 11.98 8.10 7.34
CA ASP A 178 11.20 9.30 7.68
C ASP A 178 9.92 8.98 8.45
N GLY A 179 9.55 9.88 9.35
CA GLY A 179 8.19 9.98 9.89
C GLY A 179 7.23 10.52 8.83
N PHE A 180 5.99 10.06 8.86
CA PHE A 180 4.94 10.54 7.97
C PHE A 180 3.59 10.63 8.70
N ARG A 181 2.71 11.48 8.17
CA ARG A 181 1.27 11.43 8.45
C ARG A 181 0.54 10.98 7.19
N LEU A 182 -0.41 10.07 7.34
CA LEU A 182 -1.29 9.61 6.28
C LEU A 182 -2.71 10.07 6.59
N LYS A 183 -3.30 10.87 5.72
CA LYS A 183 -4.69 11.28 5.80
C LYS A 183 -5.53 10.41 4.87
N ILE A 184 -6.60 9.83 5.43
CA ILE A 184 -7.66 9.13 4.68
C ILE A 184 -8.91 9.97 4.80
N THR A 185 -9.57 10.24 3.68
CA THR A 185 -10.82 11.04 3.63
C THR A 185 -11.86 10.25 2.85
N ARG A 186 -13.11 10.25 3.31
CA ARG A 186 -14.25 9.97 2.44
C ARG A 186 -14.66 11.30 1.80
N ASP A 187 -14.57 11.36 0.46
CA ASP A 187 -15.03 12.50 -0.33
C ASP A 187 -16.53 12.34 -0.62
N ALA A 188 -17.34 12.50 0.44
CA ALA A 188 -18.79 12.31 0.43
C ALA A 188 -19.50 13.31 -0.49
N ASN A 189 -18.88 14.47 -0.74
CA ASN A 189 -19.40 15.49 -1.66
C ASN A 189 -19.07 15.20 -3.13
N ASN A 190 -18.30 14.16 -3.42
CA ASN A 190 -17.97 13.75 -4.78
C ASN A 190 -19.21 13.21 -5.49
N ALA A 191 -19.44 13.65 -6.73
CA ALA A 191 -20.58 13.16 -7.52
C ALA A 191 -20.57 11.64 -7.77
N SER A 192 -19.42 10.99 -7.57
CA SER A 192 -19.27 9.53 -7.66
C SER A 192 -19.46 8.83 -6.32
N ASP A 193 -19.51 9.53 -5.17
CA ASP A 193 -19.91 8.94 -3.89
C ASP A 193 -21.44 8.89 -3.85
N THR A 194 -21.99 7.70 -4.00
CA THR A 194 -23.43 7.45 -4.10
C THR A 194 -23.94 6.48 -3.03
N MET A 195 -23.03 6.01 -2.16
CA MET A 195 -23.40 5.16 -1.05
C MET A 195 -24.05 6.00 0.06
N THR A 196 -25.30 5.71 0.37
CA THR A 196 -26.03 6.34 1.47
C THR A 196 -25.74 5.63 2.79
N GLY A 197 -25.48 6.43 3.84
CA GLY A 197 -25.05 5.95 5.14
C GLY A 197 -23.53 5.85 5.28
N ASP A 198 -23.09 5.70 6.52
CA ASP A 198 -21.70 5.84 6.89
C ASP A 198 -20.83 4.69 6.37
N ALA A 199 -19.59 5.02 6.09
CA ALA A 199 -18.54 4.06 5.77
C ALA A 199 -17.67 3.83 7.01
N GLU A 200 -17.63 2.58 7.49
CA GLU A 200 -16.93 2.16 8.71
C GLU A 200 -15.53 1.65 8.34
N LEU A 201 -14.50 2.48 8.50
CA LEU A 201 -13.11 2.10 8.24
C LEU A 201 -12.58 1.22 9.39
N ILE A 202 -12.10 0.03 9.06
CA ILE A 202 -11.60 -0.97 10.01
C ILE A 202 -10.07 -0.90 10.12
N ALA A 203 -9.39 -0.84 8.97
CA ALA A 203 -7.93 -0.86 8.92
C ALA A 203 -7.38 -0.18 7.67
N VAL A 204 -6.16 0.33 7.79
CA VAL A 204 -5.38 0.93 6.71
C VAL A 204 -4.04 0.23 6.61
N GLU A 205 -3.67 -0.24 5.43
CA GLU A 205 -2.37 -0.83 5.16
C GLU A 205 -1.59 0.05 4.18
N VAL A 206 -0.36 0.42 4.56
CA VAL A 206 0.62 1.10 3.72
C VAL A 206 1.60 0.07 3.19
N ARG A 207 1.78 0.01 1.87
CA ARG A 207 2.65 -0.98 1.25
C ARG A 207 3.37 -0.47 0.01
N SER A 208 4.38 -1.21 -0.44
CA SER A 208 5.10 -0.88 -1.67
C SER A 208 4.15 -0.88 -2.87
N ALA A 209 4.35 0.06 -3.82
CA ALA A 209 3.62 0.08 -5.09
C ALA A 209 4.17 -0.91 -6.13
N ALA A 210 5.35 -1.46 -5.91
CA ALA A 210 6.03 -2.43 -6.79
C ALA A 210 6.42 -3.69 -6.03
#